data_0e9c2f2cb93a4cf7087b5aed0faa8ff8
#
_entry.id   0e9c2f2cb93a4cf7087b5aed0faa8ff8
#
_cell.length_a   1.000
_cell.length_b   1.000
_cell.length_c   1.000
_cell.angle_alpha   90.00
_cell.angle_beta   90.00
_cell.angle_gamma   90.00
#
_symmetry.space_group_name_H-M   'P 1'
#
loop_
_entity.id
_entity.type
_entity.pdbx_description
1 polymer ?
#
loop_
_entity_poly.entity_id
_entity_poly.type
_entity_poly.pdbx_seq_one_letter_code
_entity_poly.pdbx_strand_id
1 'polypeptide(L)'
;NSKAAAVRFDGIRKSQDKNWDLLFQILNNLKQITSLSLMPSLTSKIVSNNEVFDIQNSKRYKILSTRYCKIPLITQIGKISIYVFLGYLVFNNQLTIDKLVLLVGYYEMVIRNTDSVLEELLNLSNYSIRIKRIDNILKFKSDNQVGYGDLDNDYIDGEVVFDHVTFKLKNKKILDNISFRARPNEITTIVGRPGSGKTTIINLLYRLYAVNSGKILIDNESIYHYSKKVYASNVSGVFQNPFVFSASIRENLNIINPNIKEQNKALKRARIYQKIISLKNQFNTKIDLESKVLTDGDLQKLAIARALLTNAEILIFDEVTSHADPEAIKEIVEILEDLKQDHTIIIVTHRPEMMKIADQVIVLKEGRIISKGKNKDVLSKSALYRTLRTATFVENSDDEKEFEKSDRSSDIIPLDSISNSMIK
;
A
#
# COMPACT_ATOMS: atom_id res chain seq x y z
N ASN A 1 25.57 -1.87 -30.67
CA ASN A 1 26.34 -1.48 -29.46
C ASN A 1 25.54 -0.70 -28.40
N SER A 2 24.44 -0.01 -28.77
CA SER A 2 23.59 0.70 -27.78
C SER A 2 22.78 -0.26 -26.89
N LYS A 3 22.28 -1.38 -27.41
CA LYS A 3 21.55 -2.40 -26.63
C LYS A 3 22.44 -3.07 -25.57
N ALA A 4 23.70 -3.37 -25.89
CA ALA A 4 24.63 -3.97 -24.91
C ALA A 4 25.03 -2.98 -23.80
N ALA A 5 25.10 -1.69 -24.11
CA ALA A 5 25.29 -0.64 -23.10
C ALA A 5 24.06 -0.52 -22.19
N ALA A 6 22.85 -0.51 -22.74
CA ALA A 6 21.60 -0.43 -21.98
C ALA A 6 21.43 -1.61 -21.01
N VAL A 7 21.71 -2.84 -21.43
CA VAL A 7 21.65 -4.05 -20.57
C VAL A 7 22.67 -3.98 -19.42
N ARG A 8 23.85 -3.43 -19.66
CA ARG A 8 24.89 -3.25 -18.61
C ARG A 8 24.53 -2.16 -17.60
N PHE A 9 23.88 -1.08 -18.06
CA PHE A 9 23.35 -0.03 -17.18
C PHE A 9 22.28 -0.57 -16.23
N ASP A 10 21.43 -1.48 -16.72
CA ASP A 10 20.37 -2.11 -15.92
C ASP A 10 20.95 -2.98 -14.79
N GLY A 11 22.05 -3.68 -15.02
CA GLY A 11 22.72 -4.50 -14.00
C GLY A 11 23.31 -3.68 -12.84
N ILE A 12 23.99 -2.57 -13.13
CA ILE A 12 24.56 -1.67 -12.10
C ILE A 12 23.42 -1.08 -11.24
N ARG A 13 22.35 -0.70 -11.87
CA ARG A 13 21.19 -0.10 -11.23
C ARG A 13 20.46 -1.09 -10.32
N LYS A 14 20.25 -2.33 -10.78
CA LYS A 14 19.66 -3.41 -9.96
C LYS A 14 20.49 -3.70 -8.70
N SER A 15 21.81 -3.57 -8.79
CA SER A 15 22.68 -3.71 -7.62
C SER A 15 22.53 -2.56 -6.63
N GLN A 16 22.41 -1.32 -7.12
CA GLN A 16 22.10 -0.16 -6.27
C GLN A 16 20.73 -0.26 -5.61
N ASP A 17 19.69 -0.59 -6.39
CA ASP A 17 18.32 -0.75 -5.87
C ASP A 17 18.31 -1.80 -4.74
N LYS A 18 19.01 -2.93 -4.88
CA LYS A 18 19.15 -3.94 -3.81
C LYS A 18 19.82 -3.41 -2.54
N ASN A 19 20.84 -2.57 -2.68
CA ASN A 19 21.49 -1.97 -1.52
C ASN A 19 20.57 -0.98 -0.81
N TRP A 20 19.84 -0.15 -1.55
CA TRP A 20 18.84 0.74 -0.98
C TRP A 20 17.74 -0.02 -0.27
N ASP A 21 17.20 -1.09 -0.88
CA ASP A 21 16.18 -1.95 -0.25
C ASP A 21 16.71 -2.55 1.06
N LEU A 22 17.96 -3.02 1.08
CA LEU A 22 18.57 -3.57 2.28
C LEU A 22 18.78 -2.50 3.37
N LEU A 23 19.21 -1.30 3.01
CA LEU A 23 19.33 -0.17 3.94
C LEU A 23 17.98 0.23 4.53
N PHE A 24 16.92 0.31 3.71
CA PHE A 24 15.56 0.57 4.20
C PHE A 24 15.07 -0.52 5.16
N GLN A 25 15.33 -1.80 4.85
CA GLN A 25 15.00 -2.90 5.75
C GLN A 25 15.75 -2.79 7.08
N ILE A 26 17.03 -2.40 7.06
CA ILE A 26 17.84 -2.21 8.28
C ILE A 26 17.28 -1.05 9.11
N LEU A 27 17.01 0.10 8.49
CA LEU A 27 16.51 1.28 9.19
C LEU A 27 15.12 1.03 9.81
N ASN A 28 14.22 0.40 9.07
CA ASN A 28 12.87 0.10 9.56
C ASN A 28 12.84 -0.97 10.68
N ASN A 29 13.85 -1.81 10.76
CA ASN A 29 13.92 -2.92 11.72
C ASN A 29 15.12 -2.81 12.67
N LEU A 30 15.68 -1.61 12.86
CA LEU A 30 16.90 -1.39 13.62
C LEU A 30 16.85 -2.01 15.03
N LYS A 31 15.73 -1.87 15.72
CA LYS A 31 15.52 -2.42 17.07
C LYS A 31 15.65 -3.96 17.09
N GLN A 32 15.03 -4.65 16.10
CA GLN A 32 15.10 -6.11 16.00
C GLN A 32 16.49 -6.58 15.58
N ILE A 33 17.11 -5.87 14.62
CA ILE A 33 18.46 -6.18 14.14
C ILE A 33 19.49 -6.05 15.27
N THR A 34 19.35 -5.02 16.10
CA THR A 34 20.23 -4.82 17.26
C THR A 34 20.01 -5.90 18.30
N SER A 35 18.75 -6.24 18.63
CA SER A 35 18.43 -7.29 19.61
C SER A 35 18.91 -8.67 19.18
N LEU A 36 18.94 -8.96 17.90
CA LEU A 36 19.43 -10.24 17.33
C LEU A 36 20.92 -10.21 16.95
N SER A 37 21.63 -9.08 17.21
CA SER A 37 23.05 -8.90 16.88
C SER A 37 23.38 -9.18 15.40
N LEU A 38 22.45 -8.86 14.47
CA LEU A 38 22.59 -9.16 13.05
C LEU A 38 23.44 -8.13 12.26
N MET A 39 23.87 -7.03 12.89
CA MET A 39 24.63 -5.96 12.21
C MET A 39 25.90 -6.46 11.50
N PRO A 40 26.76 -7.31 12.07
CA PRO A 40 27.95 -7.79 11.37
C PRO A 40 27.62 -8.56 10.08
N SER A 41 26.61 -9.42 10.12
CA SER A 41 26.16 -10.20 8.97
C SER A 41 25.56 -9.32 7.86
N LEU A 42 24.77 -8.30 8.23
CA LEU A 42 24.18 -7.36 7.29
C LEU A 42 25.23 -6.42 6.68
N THR A 43 26.21 -5.99 7.47
CA THR A 43 27.34 -5.18 6.99
C THR A 43 28.16 -5.96 5.97
N SER A 44 28.50 -7.24 6.24
CA SER A 44 29.21 -8.07 5.28
C SER A 44 28.44 -8.24 3.96
N LYS A 45 27.11 -8.35 4.04
CA LYS A 45 26.25 -8.43 2.86
C LYS A 45 26.21 -7.13 2.05
N ILE A 46 26.22 -5.96 2.72
CA ILE A 46 26.34 -4.67 2.04
C ILE A 46 27.70 -4.54 1.36
N VAL A 47 28.79 -4.91 2.05
CA VAL A 47 30.15 -4.88 1.49
C VAL A 47 30.26 -5.76 0.26
N SER A 48 29.80 -7.01 0.32
CA SER A 48 29.80 -7.92 -0.83
C SER A 48 29.00 -7.41 -2.02
N ASN A 49 27.83 -6.80 -1.77
CA ASN A 49 27.05 -6.16 -2.83
C ASN A 49 27.76 -4.96 -3.43
N ASN A 50 28.48 -4.16 -2.61
CA ASN A 50 29.29 -3.04 -3.09
C ASN A 50 30.47 -3.48 -3.92
N GLU A 51 31.15 -4.57 -3.57
CA GLU A 51 32.23 -5.13 -4.39
C GLU A 51 31.75 -5.50 -5.80
N VAL A 52 30.58 -6.15 -5.91
CA VAL A 52 29.96 -6.46 -7.21
C VAL A 52 29.63 -5.18 -7.98
N PHE A 53 29.11 -4.17 -7.30
CA PHE A 53 28.83 -2.86 -7.88
C PHE A 53 30.12 -2.19 -8.40
N ASP A 54 31.19 -2.20 -7.60
CA ASP A 54 32.47 -1.58 -7.95
C ASP A 54 33.15 -2.26 -9.14
N ILE A 55 33.07 -3.60 -9.22
CA ILE A 55 33.58 -4.35 -10.38
C ILE A 55 32.80 -3.98 -11.65
N GLN A 56 31.48 -3.87 -11.56
CA GLN A 56 30.66 -3.48 -12.71
C GLN A 56 30.91 -2.01 -13.11
N ASN A 57 31.05 -1.14 -12.13
CA ASN A 57 31.29 0.29 -12.31
C ASN A 57 32.71 0.57 -12.88
N SER A 58 33.70 -0.16 -12.42
CA SER A 58 35.09 -0.05 -12.94
C SER A 58 35.16 -0.43 -14.43
N LYS A 59 34.41 -1.48 -14.86
CA LYS A 59 34.30 -1.82 -16.28
C LYS A 59 33.63 -0.70 -17.09
N ARG A 60 32.65 -0.03 -16.51
CA ARG A 60 32.01 1.16 -17.10
C ARG A 60 32.97 2.32 -17.23
N TYR A 61 33.72 2.62 -16.16
CA TYR A 61 34.71 3.70 -16.18
C TYR A 61 35.80 3.46 -17.19
N LYS A 62 36.30 2.23 -17.37
CA LYS A 62 37.26 1.90 -18.42
C LYS A 62 36.73 2.19 -19.83
N ILE A 63 35.47 1.92 -20.12
CA ILE A 63 34.85 2.22 -21.41
C ILE A 63 34.66 3.74 -21.58
N LEU A 64 34.20 4.41 -20.50
CA LEU A 64 33.99 5.85 -20.51
C LEU A 64 35.34 6.60 -20.57
N SER A 65 36.36 6.20 -19.80
CA SER A 65 37.67 6.84 -19.81
C SER A 65 38.34 6.78 -21.19
N THR A 66 38.26 5.64 -21.89
CA THR A 66 38.69 5.56 -23.29
C THR A 66 37.98 6.56 -24.19
N ARG A 67 36.71 6.82 -23.93
CA ARG A 67 35.94 7.80 -24.68
C ARG A 67 36.28 9.23 -24.28
N TYR A 68 36.34 9.50 -22.97
CA TYR A 68 36.66 10.83 -22.44
C TYR A 68 38.11 11.23 -22.63
N CYS A 69 39.06 10.29 -22.78
CA CYS A 69 40.44 10.61 -23.10
C CYS A 69 40.69 10.76 -24.62
N LYS A 70 40.06 9.92 -25.45
CA LYS A 70 40.31 9.94 -26.91
C LYS A 70 39.65 11.14 -27.60
N ILE A 71 38.43 11.52 -27.23
CA ILE A 71 37.73 12.63 -27.86
C ILE A 71 38.41 13.97 -27.55
N PRO A 72 38.75 14.34 -26.30
CA PRO A 72 39.47 15.54 -26.00
C PRO A 72 40.87 15.57 -26.66
N LEU A 73 41.56 14.43 -26.79
CA LEU A 73 42.85 14.36 -27.43
C LEU A 73 42.76 14.67 -28.93
N ILE A 74 41.76 14.15 -29.61
CA ILE A 74 41.51 14.45 -31.04
C ILE A 74 41.12 15.93 -31.21
N THR A 75 40.28 16.48 -30.35
CA THR A 75 39.87 17.89 -30.40
C THR A 75 41.04 18.82 -30.12
N GLN A 76 41.95 18.48 -29.18
CA GLN A 76 43.16 19.25 -28.92
C GLN A 76 44.17 19.20 -30.08
N ILE A 77 44.37 18.03 -30.70
CA ILE A 77 45.21 17.91 -31.89
C ILE A 77 44.63 18.76 -33.03
N GLY A 78 43.33 18.69 -33.25
CA GLY A 78 42.62 19.55 -34.21
C GLY A 78 42.79 21.04 -33.93
N LYS A 79 42.73 21.44 -32.68
CA LYS A 79 42.92 22.83 -32.23
C LYS A 79 44.33 23.32 -32.55
N ILE A 80 45.32 22.53 -32.18
CA ILE A 80 46.73 22.85 -32.48
C ILE A 80 46.95 22.97 -33.99
N SER A 81 46.45 22.03 -34.77
CA SER A 81 46.56 22.04 -36.23
C SER A 81 45.98 23.30 -36.87
N ILE A 82 44.81 23.75 -36.39
CA ILE A 82 44.19 24.99 -36.88
C ILE A 82 45.01 26.21 -36.47
N TYR A 83 45.49 26.26 -35.24
CA TYR A 83 46.33 27.41 -34.80
C TYR A 83 47.62 27.51 -35.60
N VAL A 84 48.31 26.40 -35.87
CA VAL A 84 49.50 26.37 -36.72
C VAL A 84 49.16 26.83 -38.14
N PHE A 85 48.06 26.36 -38.70
CA PHE A 85 47.61 26.75 -40.06
C PHE A 85 47.24 28.25 -40.14
N LEU A 86 46.52 28.79 -39.20
CA LEU A 86 46.17 30.19 -39.14
C LEU A 86 47.43 31.08 -38.91
N GLY A 87 48.36 30.63 -38.06
CA GLY A 87 49.67 31.30 -37.89
C GLY A 87 50.51 31.34 -39.17
N TYR A 88 50.50 30.24 -39.95
CA TYR A 88 51.15 30.19 -41.23
C TYR A 88 50.57 31.18 -42.25
N LEU A 89 49.22 31.34 -42.28
CA LEU A 89 48.56 32.33 -43.14
C LEU A 89 48.89 33.77 -42.76
N VAL A 90 49.05 34.05 -41.45
CA VAL A 90 49.48 35.36 -40.96
C VAL A 90 50.94 35.62 -41.36
N PHE A 91 51.84 34.65 -41.20
CA PHE A 91 53.19 34.76 -41.58
C PHE A 91 53.40 35.07 -43.06
N ASN A 92 52.56 34.50 -43.92
CA ASN A 92 52.53 34.74 -45.37
C ASN A 92 51.83 36.06 -45.80
N ASN A 93 51.35 36.89 -44.83
CA ASN A 93 50.60 38.10 -45.09
C ASN A 93 49.26 37.85 -45.79
N GLN A 94 48.71 36.65 -45.71
CA GLN A 94 47.40 36.28 -46.27
C GLN A 94 46.24 36.51 -45.28
N LEU A 95 46.57 36.70 -44.00
CA LEU A 95 45.62 36.92 -42.94
C LEU A 95 46.15 38.01 -41.99
N THR A 96 45.26 38.92 -41.56
CA THR A 96 45.62 39.96 -40.57
C THR A 96 45.40 39.37 -39.14
N ILE A 97 46.11 39.92 -38.14
CA ILE A 97 46.08 39.42 -36.76
C ILE A 97 44.69 39.54 -36.15
N ASP A 98 43.94 40.62 -36.44
CA ASP A 98 42.57 40.83 -36.01
C ASP A 98 41.63 39.73 -36.49
N LYS A 99 41.74 39.33 -37.78
CA LYS A 99 40.97 38.24 -38.34
C LYS A 99 41.38 36.87 -37.74
N LEU A 100 42.66 36.67 -37.42
CA LEU A 100 43.12 35.47 -36.76
C LEU A 100 42.45 35.31 -35.40
N VAL A 101 42.44 36.38 -34.57
CA VAL A 101 41.80 36.32 -33.24
C VAL A 101 40.29 36.04 -33.36
N LEU A 102 39.65 36.63 -34.36
CA LEU A 102 38.22 36.44 -34.61
C LEU A 102 37.92 34.97 -35.05
N LEU A 103 38.73 34.41 -35.94
CA LEU A 103 38.58 33.00 -36.38
C LEU A 103 38.82 31.99 -35.27
N VAL A 104 39.81 32.23 -34.41
CA VAL A 104 40.09 31.41 -33.22
C VAL A 104 38.88 31.48 -32.27
N GLY A 105 38.30 32.65 -32.03
CA GLY A 105 37.12 32.81 -31.20
C GLY A 105 35.89 32.03 -31.75
N TYR A 106 35.65 32.14 -33.06
CA TYR A 106 34.60 31.36 -33.69
C TYR A 106 34.81 29.86 -33.60
N TYR A 107 36.04 29.41 -33.84
CA TYR A 107 36.37 27.99 -33.69
C TYR A 107 36.11 27.46 -32.29
N GLU A 108 36.57 28.19 -31.25
CA GLU A 108 36.33 27.80 -29.85
C GLU A 108 34.82 27.81 -29.52
N MET A 109 34.07 28.76 -30.05
CA MET A 109 32.62 28.80 -29.86
C MET A 109 31.91 27.59 -30.51
N VAL A 110 32.30 27.20 -31.72
CA VAL A 110 31.74 26.02 -32.41
C VAL A 110 32.04 24.75 -31.64
N ILE A 111 33.30 24.55 -31.20
CA ILE A 111 33.67 23.35 -30.44
C ILE A 111 32.88 23.27 -29.13
N ARG A 112 32.82 24.36 -28.35
CA ARG A 112 32.10 24.40 -27.08
C ARG A 112 30.60 24.06 -27.25
N ASN A 113 29.97 24.64 -28.26
CA ASN A 113 28.56 24.38 -28.53
C ASN A 113 28.34 22.94 -29.00
N THR A 114 29.26 22.36 -29.80
CA THR A 114 29.18 20.97 -30.21
C THR A 114 29.30 20.00 -29.04
N ASP A 115 30.25 20.25 -28.13
CA ASP A 115 30.43 19.45 -26.91
C ASP A 115 29.20 19.50 -26.03
N SER A 116 28.58 20.67 -25.84
CA SER A 116 27.31 20.84 -25.09
C SER A 116 26.17 20.04 -25.71
N VAL A 117 26.00 20.11 -27.02
CA VAL A 117 24.97 19.33 -27.74
C VAL A 117 25.19 17.83 -27.58
N LEU A 118 26.45 17.35 -27.69
CA LEU A 118 26.76 15.93 -27.50
C LEU A 118 26.47 15.47 -26.05
N GLU A 119 26.75 16.29 -25.06
CA GLU A 119 26.46 16.00 -23.66
C GLU A 119 24.95 15.92 -23.43
N GLU A 120 24.17 16.86 -23.94
CA GLU A 120 22.71 16.84 -23.84
C GLU A 120 22.09 15.62 -24.56
N LEU A 121 22.60 15.24 -25.71
CA LEU A 121 22.16 14.02 -26.43
C LEU A 121 22.39 12.74 -25.59
N LEU A 122 23.49 12.67 -24.84
CA LEU A 122 23.77 11.57 -23.92
C LEU A 122 22.78 11.60 -22.72
N ASN A 123 22.46 12.79 -22.21
CA ASN A 123 21.53 12.97 -21.11
C ASN A 123 20.10 12.62 -21.52
N LEU A 124 19.67 12.91 -22.75
CA LEU A 124 18.35 12.52 -23.27
C LEU A 124 18.08 11.02 -23.14
N SER A 125 19.10 10.19 -23.38
CA SER A 125 18.99 8.73 -23.17
C SER A 125 18.69 8.36 -21.72
N ASN A 126 19.25 9.07 -20.76
CA ASN A 126 18.99 8.85 -19.34
C ASN A 126 17.59 9.33 -18.93
N TYR A 127 17.14 10.47 -19.48
CA TYR A 127 15.79 11.00 -19.23
C TYR A 127 14.70 10.07 -19.78
N SER A 128 14.91 9.50 -20.97
CA SER A 128 13.95 8.58 -21.57
C SER A 128 13.65 7.37 -20.68
N ILE A 129 14.65 6.85 -19.97
CA ILE A 129 14.48 5.74 -19.03
C ILE A 129 13.65 6.17 -17.79
N ARG A 130 13.90 7.38 -17.29
CA ARG A 130 13.14 7.92 -16.13
C ARG A 130 11.69 8.16 -16.50
N ILE A 131 11.44 8.77 -17.66
CA ILE A 131 10.08 9.00 -18.20
C ILE A 131 9.35 7.67 -18.39
N LYS A 132 10.02 6.67 -18.94
CA LYS A 132 9.44 5.33 -19.15
C LYS A 132 9.02 4.65 -17.86
N ARG A 133 9.73 4.89 -16.75
CA ARG A 133 9.34 4.39 -15.42
C ARG A 133 8.06 5.05 -14.91
N ILE A 134 7.97 6.37 -15.04
CA ILE A 134 6.76 7.12 -14.68
C ILE A 134 5.59 6.67 -15.55
N ASP A 135 5.81 6.57 -16.85
CA ASP A 135 4.79 6.11 -17.82
C ASP A 135 4.31 4.67 -17.51
N ASN A 136 5.24 3.78 -17.12
CA ASN A 136 4.89 2.43 -16.68
C ASN A 136 4.03 2.42 -15.41
N ILE A 137 4.27 3.34 -14.47
CA ILE A 137 3.45 3.47 -13.26
C ILE A 137 2.09 4.05 -13.61
N LEU A 138 2.04 5.10 -14.43
CA LEU A 138 0.80 5.76 -14.83
C LEU A 138 -0.08 4.86 -15.73
N LYS A 139 0.55 4.05 -16.58
CA LYS A 139 -0.12 3.10 -17.47
C LYS A 139 -0.32 1.72 -16.87
N PHE A 140 0.16 1.52 -15.63
CA PHE A 140 -0.03 0.24 -14.96
C PHE A 140 -1.52 -0.03 -14.77
N LYS A 141 -2.04 -0.92 -15.59
CA LYS A 141 -3.37 -1.50 -15.40
C LYS A 141 -3.18 -2.86 -14.74
N SER A 142 -3.68 -3.00 -13.53
CA SER A 142 -3.79 -4.33 -12.94
C SER A 142 -4.80 -5.12 -13.77
N ASP A 143 -4.53 -6.40 -14.04
CA ASP A 143 -5.49 -7.30 -14.72
C ASP A 143 -6.83 -7.38 -14.00
N ASN A 144 -6.86 -6.99 -12.71
CA ASN A 144 -8.03 -6.91 -11.85
C ASN A 144 -8.49 -5.47 -11.57
N GLN A 145 -8.03 -4.47 -12.35
CA GLN A 145 -8.45 -3.09 -12.13
C GLN A 145 -9.91 -2.92 -12.51
N VAL A 146 -10.70 -2.54 -11.53
CA VAL A 146 -12.13 -2.31 -11.69
C VAL A 146 -12.34 -0.90 -12.22
N GLY A 147 -12.96 -0.79 -13.40
CA GLY A 147 -13.43 0.49 -13.94
C GLY A 147 -14.56 1.06 -13.10
N TYR A 148 -14.76 2.37 -13.20
CA TYR A 148 -15.93 3.05 -12.66
C TYR A 148 -16.96 3.21 -13.79
N GLY A 149 -18.25 3.11 -13.44
CA GLY A 149 -19.34 3.44 -14.34
C GLY A 149 -19.68 4.93 -14.30
N ASP A 150 -20.82 5.26 -14.87
CA ASP A 150 -21.28 6.63 -15.04
C ASP A 150 -22.55 6.93 -14.22
N LEU A 151 -22.97 6.00 -13.33
CA LEU A 151 -24.16 6.20 -12.50
C LEU A 151 -23.84 7.24 -11.40
N ASP A 152 -24.45 8.39 -11.54
CA ASP A 152 -24.33 9.56 -10.64
C ASP A 152 -25.62 9.74 -9.79
N ASN A 153 -26.17 8.65 -9.27
CA ASN A 153 -27.27 8.73 -8.31
C ASN A 153 -26.71 9.12 -6.94
N ASP A 154 -27.04 10.33 -6.47
CA ASP A 154 -26.51 10.87 -5.22
C ASP A 154 -27.18 10.23 -3.96
N TYR A 155 -28.30 9.53 -4.10
CA TYR A 155 -29.01 8.89 -3.00
C TYR A 155 -28.77 7.38 -2.98
N ILE A 156 -28.26 6.89 -1.89
CA ILE A 156 -28.03 5.46 -1.62
C ILE A 156 -28.63 5.15 -0.24
N ASP A 157 -29.52 4.13 -0.18
CA ASP A 157 -30.06 3.60 1.09
C ASP A 157 -29.03 2.79 1.86
N GLY A 158 -28.04 2.24 1.15
CA GLY A 158 -26.90 1.56 1.72
C GLY A 158 -27.10 0.04 1.92
N GLU A 159 -28.04 -0.59 1.25
CA GLU A 159 -28.14 -2.06 1.26
C GLU A 159 -26.98 -2.67 0.46
N VAL A 160 -26.20 -3.57 1.06
CA VAL A 160 -25.09 -4.28 0.39
C VAL A 160 -25.43 -5.75 0.21
N VAL A 161 -25.40 -6.22 -1.05
CA VAL A 161 -25.69 -7.62 -1.39
C VAL A 161 -24.51 -8.26 -2.08
N PHE A 162 -24.00 -9.36 -1.52
CA PHE A 162 -23.12 -10.31 -2.20
C PHE A 162 -24.00 -11.43 -2.77
N ASP A 163 -23.95 -11.62 -4.08
CA ASP A 163 -24.73 -12.63 -4.77
C ASP A 163 -23.82 -13.62 -5.51
N HIS A 164 -23.68 -14.83 -4.93
CA HIS A 164 -22.86 -15.95 -5.44
C HIS A 164 -21.42 -15.55 -5.81
N VAL A 165 -20.80 -14.66 -5.01
CA VAL A 165 -19.47 -14.10 -5.28
C VAL A 165 -18.39 -15.14 -5.10
N THR A 166 -17.59 -15.33 -6.17
CA THR A 166 -16.37 -16.13 -6.14
C THR A 166 -15.18 -15.26 -6.53
N PHE A 167 -14.10 -15.35 -5.77
CA PHE A 167 -12.88 -14.61 -6.02
C PHE A 167 -11.63 -15.49 -5.96
N LYS A 168 -10.75 -15.33 -6.97
CA LYS A 168 -9.46 -16.02 -7.08
C LYS A 168 -8.33 -15.00 -7.16
N LEU A 169 -7.26 -15.26 -6.44
CA LEU A 169 -6.03 -14.47 -6.52
C LEU A 169 -4.91 -15.41 -6.99
N LYS A 170 -4.24 -15.10 -8.10
CA LYS A 170 -3.16 -15.94 -8.68
C LYS A 170 -3.55 -17.43 -8.72
N ASN A 171 -4.68 -17.78 -9.28
CA ASN A 171 -5.24 -19.14 -9.38
C ASN A 171 -5.66 -19.81 -8.05
N LYS A 172 -5.45 -19.19 -6.89
CA LYS A 172 -5.96 -19.69 -5.60
C LYS A 172 -7.34 -19.11 -5.35
N LYS A 173 -8.35 -19.98 -5.15
CA LYS A 173 -9.69 -19.58 -4.76
C LYS A 173 -9.66 -19.09 -3.32
N ILE A 174 -10.00 -17.81 -3.09
CA ILE A 174 -10.03 -17.18 -1.77
C ILE A 174 -11.44 -17.11 -1.23
N LEU A 175 -12.42 -16.79 -2.09
CA LEU A 175 -13.84 -16.81 -1.77
C LEU A 175 -14.57 -17.74 -2.74
N ASP A 176 -15.48 -18.54 -2.22
CA ASP A 176 -16.22 -19.54 -2.95
C ASP A 176 -17.71 -19.45 -2.68
N ASN A 177 -18.44 -18.90 -3.66
CA ASN A 177 -19.90 -18.81 -3.64
C ASN A 177 -20.47 -18.08 -2.42
N ILE A 178 -19.94 -16.89 -2.13
CA ILE A 178 -20.36 -16.06 -1.00
C ILE A 178 -21.67 -15.34 -1.33
N SER A 179 -22.69 -15.54 -0.50
CA SER A 179 -23.98 -14.86 -0.64
C SER A 179 -24.50 -14.39 0.72
N PHE A 180 -24.63 -13.08 0.88
CA PHE A 180 -25.23 -12.45 2.06
C PHE A 180 -25.76 -11.06 1.71
N ARG A 181 -26.54 -10.49 2.63
CA ARG A 181 -27.10 -9.14 2.52
C ARG A 181 -26.84 -8.41 3.84
N ALA A 182 -26.20 -7.24 3.77
CA ALA A 182 -26.13 -6.28 4.88
C ALA A 182 -27.22 -5.23 4.66
N ARG A 183 -28.08 -5.07 5.64
CA ARG A 183 -29.25 -4.18 5.54
C ARG A 183 -28.91 -2.78 6.01
N PRO A 184 -29.64 -1.76 5.47
CA PRO A 184 -29.53 -0.40 5.98
C PRO A 184 -29.79 -0.34 7.50
N ASN A 185 -29.04 0.52 8.18
CA ASN A 185 -29.17 0.78 9.62
C ASN A 185 -29.01 -0.47 10.51
N GLU A 186 -28.28 -1.47 10.03
CA GLU A 186 -27.91 -2.67 10.80
C GLU A 186 -26.40 -2.85 10.87
N ILE A 187 -25.94 -3.47 11.95
CA ILE A 187 -24.54 -3.92 12.09
C ILE A 187 -24.43 -5.35 11.58
N THR A 188 -23.76 -5.54 10.45
CA THR A 188 -23.40 -6.86 9.92
C THR A 188 -21.93 -7.17 10.28
N THR A 189 -21.72 -8.20 11.10
CA THR A 189 -20.38 -8.59 11.54
C THR A 189 -19.91 -9.86 10.81
N ILE A 190 -18.74 -9.80 10.20
CA ILE A 190 -18.10 -10.91 9.51
C ILE A 190 -16.99 -11.46 10.40
N VAL A 191 -17.10 -12.72 10.80
CA VAL A 191 -16.18 -13.40 11.70
C VAL A 191 -15.61 -14.66 11.08
N GLY A 192 -14.45 -15.08 11.55
CA GLY A 192 -13.76 -16.28 11.07
C GLY A 192 -12.29 -16.31 11.48
N ARG A 193 -11.66 -17.47 11.38
CA ARG A 193 -10.22 -17.60 11.65
C ARG A 193 -9.36 -16.73 10.70
N PRO A 194 -8.11 -16.39 11.06
CA PRO A 194 -7.18 -15.77 10.11
C PRO A 194 -7.11 -16.57 8.80
N GLY A 195 -7.03 -15.87 7.67
CA GLY A 195 -7.01 -16.52 6.34
C GLY A 195 -8.36 -17.04 5.82
N SER A 196 -9.48 -16.83 6.52
CA SER A 196 -10.81 -17.29 6.05
C SER A 196 -11.40 -16.45 4.90
N GLY A 197 -10.79 -15.31 4.53
CA GLY A 197 -11.23 -14.45 3.43
C GLY A 197 -11.92 -13.14 3.85
N LYS A 198 -11.94 -12.78 5.14
CA LYS A 198 -12.61 -11.56 5.65
C LYS A 198 -12.10 -10.28 4.99
N THR A 199 -10.78 -10.07 5.03
CA THR A 199 -10.14 -8.90 4.40
C THR A 199 -10.39 -8.85 2.89
N THR A 200 -10.55 -10.03 2.25
CA THR A 200 -10.88 -10.10 0.82
C THR A 200 -12.27 -9.55 0.53
N ILE A 201 -13.26 -9.81 1.39
CA ILE A 201 -14.61 -9.23 1.26
C ILE A 201 -14.54 -7.72 1.31
N ILE A 202 -13.78 -7.15 2.27
CA ILE A 202 -13.57 -5.71 2.38
C ILE A 202 -12.88 -5.15 1.13
N ASN A 203 -11.82 -5.80 0.65
CA ASN A 203 -11.10 -5.37 -0.53
C ASN A 203 -11.97 -5.37 -1.79
N LEU A 204 -12.91 -6.31 -1.91
CA LEU A 204 -13.90 -6.32 -2.98
C LEU A 204 -14.90 -5.18 -2.85
N LEU A 205 -15.36 -4.87 -1.63
CA LEU A 205 -16.21 -3.70 -1.35
C LEU A 205 -15.49 -2.39 -1.65
N TYR A 206 -14.17 -2.27 -1.40
CA TYR A 206 -13.39 -1.10 -1.81
C TYR A 206 -13.04 -1.08 -3.30
N ARG A 207 -13.53 -2.06 -4.09
CA ARG A 207 -13.24 -2.19 -5.52
C ARG A 207 -11.75 -2.25 -5.84
N LEU A 208 -10.94 -2.76 -4.90
CA LEU A 208 -9.51 -3.00 -5.13
C LEU A 208 -9.29 -4.19 -6.08
N TYR A 209 -10.27 -5.08 -6.17
CA TYR A 209 -10.29 -6.23 -7.06
C TYR A 209 -11.68 -6.41 -7.67
N ALA A 210 -11.71 -6.97 -8.90
CA ALA A 210 -12.94 -7.43 -9.54
C ALA A 210 -13.28 -8.86 -9.10
N VAL A 211 -14.56 -9.18 -8.98
CA VAL A 211 -15.03 -10.55 -8.74
C VAL A 211 -14.80 -11.42 -9.99
N ASN A 212 -14.50 -12.70 -9.80
CA ASN A 212 -14.37 -13.65 -10.92
C ASN A 212 -15.75 -14.15 -11.38
N SER A 213 -16.70 -14.32 -10.46
CA SER A 213 -18.09 -14.64 -10.77
C SER A 213 -19.00 -14.17 -9.63
N GLY A 214 -20.29 -14.06 -9.91
CA GLY A 214 -21.28 -13.46 -9.02
C GLY A 214 -21.32 -11.94 -9.15
N LYS A 215 -22.03 -11.28 -8.24
CA LYS A 215 -22.25 -9.83 -8.25
C LYS A 215 -22.16 -9.27 -6.84
N ILE A 216 -21.68 -8.02 -6.73
CA ILE A 216 -21.80 -7.22 -5.52
C ILE A 216 -22.67 -6.03 -5.88
N LEU A 217 -23.75 -5.84 -5.13
CA LEU A 217 -24.74 -4.81 -5.39
C LEU A 217 -24.81 -3.86 -4.19
N ILE A 218 -25.06 -2.60 -4.46
CA ILE A 218 -25.54 -1.60 -3.51
C ILE A 218 -26.90 -1.13 -4.03
N ASP A 219 -27.96 -1.25 -3.22
CA ASP A 219 -29.33 -0.88 -3.57
C ASP A 219 -29.82 -1.48 -4.90
N ASN A 220 -29.54 -2.78 -5.10
CA ASN A 220 -29.81 -3.56 -6.31
C ASN A 220 -28.99 -3.19 -7.56
N GLU A 221 -28.14 -2.16 -7.49
CA GLU A 221 -27.25 -1.80 -8.57
C GLU A 221 -25.84 -2.36 -8.36
N SER A 222 -25.19 -2.77 -9.47
CA SER A 222 -23.82 -3.28 -9.41
C SER A 222 -22.87 -2.18 -8.91
N ILE A 223 -22.01 -2.52 -7.97
CA ILE A 223 -20.98 -1.57 -7.48
C ILE A 223 -20.11 -1.02 -8.62
N TYR A 224 -20.04 -1.70 -9.75
CA TYR A 224 -19.24 -1.29 -10.91
C TYR A 224 -19.94 -0.24 -11.80
N HIS A 225 -21.25 -0.05 -11.64
CA HIS A 225 -22.00 0.95 -12.41
C HIS A 225 -21.85 2.37 -11.82
N TYR A 226 -21.60 2.49 -10.52
CA TYR A 226 -21.43 3.78 -9.87
C TYR A 226 -20.21 4.53 -10.35
N SER A 227 -20.33 5.84 -10.53
CA SER A 227 -19.20 6.74 -10.76
C SER A 227 -18.23 6.71 -9.57
N LYS A 228 -16.97 7.08 -9.81
CA LYS A 228 -15.96 7.14 -8.74
C LYS A 228 -16.38 8.08 -7.62
N LYS A 229 -16.97 9.22 -7.98
CA LYS A 229 -17.38 10.27 -7.04
C LYS A 229 -18.46 9.74 -6.10
N VAL A 230 -19.55 9.19 -6.66
CA VAL A 230 -20.68 8.68 -5.87
C VAL A 230 -20.25 7.50 -5.00
N TYR A 231 -19.47 6.58 -5.55
CA TYR A 231 -19.00 5.43 -4.76
C TYR A 231 -18.12 5.86 -3.58
N ALA A 232 -17.17 6.75 -3.81
CA ALA A 232 -16.25 7.24 -2.78
C ALA A 232 -16.93 8.12 -1.72
N SER A 233 -18.03 8.80 -2.05
CA SER A 233 -18.80 9.58 -1.07
C SER A 233 -19.73 8.72 -0.23
N ASN A 234 -20.14 7.54 -0.70
CA ASN A 234 -21.13 6.69 -0.02
C ASN A 234 -20.54 5.45 0.66
N VAL A 235 -19.27 5.08 0.38
CA VAL A 235 -18.59 3.94 1.02
C VAL A 235 -17.32 4.44 1.66
N SER A 236 -17.27 4.40 2.97
CA SER A 236 -16.09 4.83 3.74
C SER A 236 -15.66 3.75 4.73
N GLY A 237 -14.42 3.83 5.22
CA GLY A 237 -13.94 2.81 6.11
C GLY A 237 -12.85 3.24 7.07
N VAL A 238 -12.77 2.46 8.13
CA VAL A 238 -11.77 2.56 9.18
C VAL A 238 -10.99 1.25 9.21
N PHE A 239 -9.68 1.35 9.05
CA PHE A 239 -8.77 0.20 9.00
C PHE A 239 -8.12 -0.06 10.35
N GLN A 240 -7.59 -1.26 10.52
CA GLN A 240 -6.86 -1.71 11.69
C GLN A 240 -5.74 -0.72 12.08
N ASN A 241 -4.95 -0.27 11.11
CA ASN A 241 -3.92 0.75 11.28
C ASN A 241 -4.39 2.05 10.60
N PRO A 242 -4.97 3.00 11.35
CA PRO A 242 -5.48 4.23 10.75
C PRO A 242 -4.33 5.07 10.19
N PHE A 243 -4.45 5.43 8.91
CA PHE A 243 -3.49 6.31 8.27
C PHE A 243 -3.72 7.76 8.69
N VAL A 244 -2.68 8.41 9.18
CA VAL A 244 -2.65 9.86 9.45
C VAL A 244 -1.50 10.50 8.69
N PHE A 245 -1.74 11.69 8.15
CA PHE A 245 -0.68 12.50 7.57
C PHE A 245 0.16 13.11 8.68
N SER A 246 1.48 13.19 8.48
CA SER A 246 2.41 13.90 9.38
C SER A 246 2.16 15.42 9.28
N ALA A 247 1.05 15.84 9.88
CA ALA A 247 0.49 17.18 9.81
C ALA A 247 -0.34 17.49 11.07
N SER A 248 -0.94 18.66 11.19
CA SER A 248 -1.85 18.97 12.28
C SER A 248 -3.16 18.16 12.20
N ILE A 249 -3.86 18.01 13.33
CA ILE A 249 -5.19 17.40 13.35
C ILE A 249 -6.13 18.13 12.40
N ARG A 250 -6.09 19.45 12.37
CA ARG A 250 -6.90 20.28 11.46
C ARG A 250 -6.62 19.95 10.00
N GLU A 251 -5.36 19.87 9.60
CA GLU A 251 -4.99 19.51 8.22
C GLU A 251 -5.47 18.11 7.85
N ASN A 252 -5.35 17.15 8.77
CA ASN A 252 -5.88 15.80 8.59
C ASN A 252 -7.40 15.73 8.40
N LEU A 253 -8.16 16.67 8.95
CA LEU A 253 -9.61 16.79 8.75
C LEU A 253 -9.95 17.58 7.48
N ASN A 254 -9.23 18.69 7.21
CA ASN A 254 -9.47 19.56 6.06
C ASN A 254 -9.31 18.86 4.71
N ILE A 255 -8.44 17.85 4.62
CA ILE A 255 -8.27 17.04 3.40
C ILE A 255 -9.58 16.36 2.98
N ILE A 256 -10.46 16.04 3.94
CA ILE A 256 -11.73 15.38 3.67
C ILE A 256 -12.85 16.42 3.54
N ASN A 257 -13.00 17.26 4.55
CA ASN A 257 -14.04 18.29 4.56
C ASN A 257 -13.54 19.52 5.36
N PRO A 258 -13.38 20.69 4.72
CA PRO A 258 -12.90 21.90 5.40
C PRO A 258 -13.94 22.60 6.27
N ASN A 259 -15.21 22.15 6.28
CA ASN A 259 -16.27 22.75 7.06
C ASN A 259 -16.10 22.46 8.55
N ILE A 260 -15.76 23.49 9.32
CA ILE A 260 -15.50 23.37 10.76
C ILE A 260 -16.72 22.86 11.55
N LYS A 261 -17.94 23.20 11.14
CA LYS A 261 -19.16 22.74 11.82
C LYS A 261 -19.32 21.21 11.68
N GLU A 262 -19.11 20.71 10.45
CA GLU A 262 -19.16 19.27 10.17
C GLU A 262 -18.00 18.54 10.86
N GLN A 263 -16.78 19.10 10.87
CA GLN A 263 -15.66 18.54 11.62
C GLN A 263 -16.00 18.39 13.11
N ASN A 264 -16.52 19.44 13.74
CA ASN A 264 -16.88 19.39 15.16
C ASN A 264 -18.01 18.39 15.44
N LYS A 265 -18.99 18.24 14.54
CA LYS A 265 -20.07 17.25 14.64
C LYS A 265 -19.50 15.83 14.56
N ALA A 266 -18.66 15.55 13.57
CA ALA A 266 -18.03 14.24 13.39
C ALA A 266 -17.14 13.87 14.57
N LEU A 267 -16.30 14.78 15.07
CA LEU A 267 -15.44 14.57 16.23
C LEU A 267 -16.22 14.31 17.52
N LYS A 268 -17.37 14.97 17.72
CA LYS A 268 -18.26 14.71 18.86
C LYS A 268 -18.91 13.34 18.74
N ARG A 269 -19.42 12.94 17.57
CA ARG A 269 -19.96 11.60 17.34
C ARG A 269 -18.91 10.50 17.56
N ALA A 270 -17.66 10.73 17.13
CA ALA A 270 -16.53 9.84 17.36
C ALA A 270 -15.92 9.97 18.77
N ARG A 271 -16.50 10.76 19.67
CA ARG A 271 -16.09 10.94 21.09
C ARG A 271 -14.61 11.35 21.28
N ILE A 272 -14.00 12.01 20.28
CA ILE A 272 -12.60 12.45 20.34
C ILE A 272 -12.48 13.99 20.53
N TYR A 273 -13.56 14.74 20.38
CA TYR A 273 -13.56 16.21 20.42
C TYR A 273 -12.95 16.77 21.70
N GLN A 274 -13.37 16.27 22.89
CA GLN A 274 -12.88 16.75 24.18
C GLN A 274 -11.38 16.48 24.36
N LYS A 275 -10.92 15.32 23.92
CA LYS A 275 -9.49 14.98 23.92
C LYS A 275 -8.68 15.98 23.11
N ILE A 276 -9.14 16.32 21.90
CA ILE A 276 -8.45 17.28 21.02
C ILE A 276 -8.38 18.66 21.67
N ILE A 277 -9.49 19.15 22.26
CA ILE A 277 -9.53 20.46 22.92
C ILE A 277 -8.61 20.51 24.15
N SER A 278 -8.45 19.40 24.87
CA SER A 278 -7.55 19.31 26.03
C SER A 278 -6.05 19.35 25.67
N LEU A 279 -5.69 19.14 24.39
CA LEU A 279 -4.31 19.22 23.95
C LEU A 279 -3.80 20.67 23.98
N LYS A 280 -2.51 20.86 24.29
CA LYS A 280 -1.88 22.19 24.39
C LYS A 280 -2.11 23.06 23.15
N ASN A 281 -2.01 22.48 21.96
CA ASN A 281 -2.19 23.17 20.69
C ASN A 281 -3.54 22.83 20.02
N GLN A 282 -4.44 22.13 20.71
CA GLN A 282 -5.76 21.75 20.23
C GLN A 282 -5.70 21.18 18.80
N PHE A 283 -6.49 21.70 17.87
CA PHE A 283 -6.51 21.30 16.46
C PHE A 283 -5.20 21.51 15.69
N ASN A 284 -4.32 22.39 16.18
CA ASN A 284 -3.02 22.67 15.59
C ASN A 284 -1.93 21.70 16.08
N THR A 285 -2.28 20.76 16.96
CA THR A 285 -1.38 19.70 17.40
C THR A 285 -0.97 18.86 16.21
N LYS A 286 0.35 18.76 15.96
CA LYS A 286 0.89 17.86 14.94
C LYS A 286 0.81 16.41 15.43
N ILE A 287 0.38 15.54 14.56
CA ILE A 287 0.34 14.10 14.77
C ILE A 287 1.17 13.43 13.68
N ASP A 288 1.95 12.45 14.09
CA ASP A 288 2.70 11.53 13.23
C ASP A 288 2.73 10.15 13.90
N LEU A 289 3.22 9.16 13.19
CA LEU A 289 3.30 7.78 13.71
C LEU A 289 4.25 7.63 14.91
N GLU A 290 5.15 8.58 15.14
CA GLU A 290 6.13 8.57 16.24
C GLU A 290 5.68 9.42 17.43
N SER A 291 4.84 10.43 17.19
CA SER A 291 4.31 11.30 18.24
C SER A 291 3.22 10.59 19.04
N LYS A 292 3.54 10.09 20.22
CA LYS A 292 2.56 9.47 21.16
C LYS A 292 1.60 10.49 21.80
N VAL A 293 1.21 11.53 21.08
CA VAL A 293 0.27 12.57 21.55
C VAL A 293 -1.16 12.03 21.66
N LEU A 294 -1.53 11.13 20.73
CA LEU A 294 -2.79 10.38 20.72
C LEU A 294 -2.48 8.90 20.92
N THR A 295 -3.29 8.24 21.73
CA THR A 295 -3.23 6.77 21.89
C THR A 295 -3.74 6.08 20.64
N ASP A 296 -3.51 4.77 20.51
CA ASP A 296 -4.05 3.98 19.38
C ASP A 296 -5.58 4.06 19.33
N GLY A 297 -6.25 4.03 20.51
CA GLY A 297 -7.69 4.23 20.60
C GLY A 297 -8.14 5.63 20.16
N ASP A 298 -7.37 6.69 20.50
CA ASP A 298 -7.65 8.04 20.03
C ASP A 298 -7.47 8.19 18.51
N LEU A 299 -6.45 7.54 17.94
CA LEU A 299 -6.24 7.49 16.49
C LEU A 299 -7.38 6.76 15.78
N GLN A 300 -7.90 5.69 16.35
CA GLN A 300 -9.08 4.99 15.82
C GLN A 300 -10.33 5.89 15.86
N LYS A 301 -10.58 6.58 16.98
CA LYS A 301 -11.69 7.54 17.07
C LYS A 301 -11.54 8.70 16.09
N LEU A 302 -10.32 9.19 15.86
CA LEU A 302 -10.04 10.19 14.82
C LEU A 302 -10.31 9.65 13.42
N ALA A 303 -9.95 8.39 13.15
CA ALA A 303 -10.26 7.73 11.87
C ALA A 303 -11.77 7.56 11.66
N ILE A 304 -12.53 7.23 12.72
CA ILE A 304 -14.00 7.19 12.68
C ILE A 304 -14.54 8.59 12.34
N ALA A 305 -14.06 9.65 13.00
CA ALA A 305 -14.48 11.01 12.69
C ALA A 305 -14.21 11.38 11.23
N ARG A 306 -13.07 10.96 10.70
CA ARG A 306 -12.71 11.16 9.27
C ARG A 306 -13.63 10.41 8.33
N ALA A 307 -14.00 9.17 8.67
CA ALA A 307 -14.99 8.41 7.90
C ALA A 307 -16.37 9.08 7.91
N LEU A 308 -16.79 9.62 9.04
CA LEU A 308 -18.06 10.37 9.15
C LEU A 308 -18.07 11.66 8.33
N LEU A 309 -16.91 12.30 8.12
CA LEU A 309 -16.80 13.51 7.32
C LEU A 309 -17.02 13.29 5.81
N THR A 310 -17.01 12.06 5.34
CA THR A 310 -17.36 11.73 3.95
C THR A 310 -18.86 11.71 3.71
N ASN A 311 -19.67 11.73 4.77
CA ASN A 311 -21.14 11.54 4.76
C ASN A 311 -21.56 10.21 4.10
N ALA A 312 -20.76 9.16 4.28
CA ALA A 312 -21.00 7.87 3.66
C ALA A 312 -22.13 7.11 4.35
N GLU A 313 -23.06 6.55 3.57
CA GLU A 313 -24.16 5.70 4.06
C GLU A 313 -23.66 4.33 4.53
N ILE A 314 -22.55 3.83 3.95
CA ILE A 314 -21.95 2.54 4.25
C ILE A 314 -20.60 2.75 4.93
N LEU A 315 -20.49 2.28 6.19
CA LEU A 315 -19.25 2.34 6.97
C LEU A 315 -18.68 0.93 7.15
N ILE A 316 -17.41 0.75 6.80
CA ILE A 316 -16.71 -0.53 6.89
C ILE A 316 -15.63 -0.41 7.96
N PHE A 317 -15.59 -1.35 8.90
CA PHE A 317 -14.64 -1.40 10.00
C PHE A 317 -13.83 -2.70 9.93
N ASP A 318 -12.52 -2.57 9.66
CA ASP A 318 -11.60 -3.70 9.57
C ASP A 318 -10.72 -3.76 10.81
N GLU A 319 -11.05 -4.67 11.74
CA GLU A 319 -10.30 -4.95 12.97
C GLU A 319 -9.92 -3.70 13.80
N VAL A 320 -10.81 -2.72 13.88
CA VAL A 320 -10.55 -1.38 14.45
C VAL A 320 -10.21 -1.36 15.94
N THR A 321 -10.35 -2.47 16.66
CA THR A 321 -10.07 -2.56 18.11
C THR A 321 -8.85 -3.40 18.44
N SER A 322 -8.08 -3.86 17.45
CA SER A 322 -6.99 -4.81 17.66
C SER A 322 -5.88 -4.29 18.58
N HIS A 323 -5.60 -2.97 18.56
CA HIS A 323 -4.56 -2.33 19.37
C HIS A 323 -5.12 -1.37 20.44
N ALA A 324 -6.46 -1.33 20.61
CA ALA A 324 -7.12 -0.46 21.56
C ALA A 324 -7.14 -1.10 22.98
N ASP A 325 -7.02 -0.26 23.99
CA ASP A 325 -7.22 -0.67 25.37
C ASP A 325 -8.71 -0.96 25.68
N PRO A 326 -9.04 -1.65 26.80
CA PRO A 326 -10.41 -2.04 27.10
C PRO A 326 -11.40 -0.87 27.22
N GLU A 327 -10.96 0.30 27.66
CA GLU A 327 -11.79 1.50 27.78
C GLU A 327 -12.10 2.06 26.37
N ALA A 328 -11.09 2.19 25.50
CA ALA A 328 -11.29 2.59 24.11
C ALA A 328 -12.18 1.61 23.35
N ILE A 329 -12.05 0.30 23.57
CA ILE A 329 -12.93 -0.71 22.97
C ILE A 329 -14.39 -0.45 23.34
N LYS A 330 -14.67 -0.20 24.62
CA LYS A 330 -16.02 0.09 25.10
C LYS A 330 -16.60 1.35 24.43
N GLU A 331 -15.79 2.44 24.38
CA GLU A 331 -16.22 3.67 23.71
C GLU A 331 -16.49 3.47 22.21
N ILE A 332 -15.63 2.70 21.50
CA ILE A 332 -15.82 2.40 20.07
C ILE A 332 -17.10 1.56 19.87
N VAL A 333 -17.38 0.59 20.74
CA VAL A 333 -18.63 -0.18 20.71
C VAL A 333 -19.85 0.75 20.81
N GLU A 334 -19.86 1.65 21.79
CA GLU A 334 -20.94 2.62 21.98
C GLU A 334 -21.08 3.59 20.78
N ILE A 335 -19.94 4.01 20.19
CA ILE A 335 -19.97 4.82 18.96
C ILE A 335 -20.64 4.05 17.82
N LEU A 336 -20.31 2.78 17.62
CA LEU A 336 -20.90 1.97 16.54
C LEU A 336 -22.40 1.71 16.75
N GLU A 337 -22.85 1.51 17.99
CA GLU A 337 -24.26 1.39 18.31
C GLU A 337 -25.05 2.69 18.04
N ASP A 338 -24.43 3.86 18.29
CA ASP A 338 -25.02 5.14 17.94
C ASP A 338 -25.05 5.37 16.42
N LEU A 339 -23.99 4.96 15.69
CA LEU A 339 -23.87 5.17 14.26
C LEU A 339 -24.80 4.31 13.41
N LYS A 340 -25.19 3.13 13.91
CA LYS A 340 -26.09 2.23 13.17
C LYS A 340 -27.48 2.82 12.90
N GLN A 341 -27.88 3.87 13.62
CA GLN A 341 -29.18 4.52 13.40
C GLN A 341 -29.24 5.24 12.04
N ASP A 342 -28.09 5.69 11.53
CA ASP A 342 -27.99 6.50 10.33
C ASP A 342 -27.18 5.81 9.23
N HIS A 343 -26.48 4.70 9.53
CA HIS A 343 -25.52 4.09 8.62
C HIS A 343 -25.65 2.57 8.56
N THR A 344 -25.38 2.02 7.40
CA THR A 344 -25.12 0.58 7.24
C THR A 344 -23.71 0.28 7.71
N ILE A 345 -23.55 -0.61 8.69
CA ILE A 345 -22.25 -0.90 9.29
C ILE A 345 -21.82 -2.33 8.97
N ILE A 346 -20.65 -2.49 8.38
CA ILE A 346 -20.02 -3.79 8.12
C ILE A 346 -18.73 -3.87 8.96
N ILE A 347 -18.67 -4.84 9.88
CA ILE A 347 -17.53 -5.01 10.77
C ILE A 347 -16.84 -6.34 10.45
N VAL A 348 -15.53 -6.30 10.25
CA VAL A 348 -14.67 -7.50 10.30
C VAL A 348 -13.95 -7.48 11.63
N THR A 349 -14.11 -8.55 12.40
CA THR A 349 -13.50 -8.62 13.72
C THR A 349 -13.30 -10.05 14.20
N HIS A 350 -12.39 -10.20 15.15
CA HIS A 350 -12.25 -11.38 16.00
C HIS A 350 -12.53 -11.07 17.48
N ARG A 351 -12.87 -9.80 17.81
CA ARG A 351 -13.12 -9.35 19.19
C ARG A 351 -14.57 -9.66 19.63
N PRO A 352 -14.75 -10.33 20.80
CA PRO A 352 -16.08 -10.68 21.32
C PRO A 352 -16.99 -9.47 21.56
N GLU A 353 -16.42 -8.32 21.98
CA GLU A 353 -17.17 -7.10 22.26
C GLU A 353 -17.90 -6.62 21.01
N MET A 354 -17.19 -6.59 19.86
CA MET A 354 -17.76 -6.21 18.57
C MET A 354 -18.76 -7.24 18.03
N MET A 355 -18.60 -8.52 18.38
CA MET A 355 -19.54 -9.55 17.98
C MET A 355 -20.88 -9.42 18.71
N LYS A 356 -20.88 -8.85 19.93
CA LYS A 356 -22.10 -8.72 20.76
C LYS A 356 -23.09 -7.73 20.20
N ILE A 357 -22.64 -6.65 19.58
CA ILE A 357 -23.47 -5.58 19.02
C ILE A 357 -24.03 -5.90 17.63
N ALA A 358 -23.62 -7.02 17.02
CA ALA A 358 -24.07 -7.42 15.69
C ALA A 358 -25.57 -7.72 15.63
N ASP A 359 -26.28 -7.10 14.73
CA ASP A 359 -27.66 -7.47 14.37
C ASP A 359 -27.64 -8.75 13.53
N GLN A 360 -26.69 -8.82 12.59
CA GLN A 360 -26.42 -10.00 11.76
C GLN A 360 -24.99 -10.45 11.86
N VAL A 361 -24.77 -11.75 11.87
CA VAL A 361 -23.43 -12.38 11.88
C VAL A 361 -23.27 -13.28 10.67
N ILE A 362 -22.07 -13.22 10.08
CA ILE A 362 -21.64 -14.05 8.97
C ILE A 362 -20.36 -14.77 9.41
N VAL A 363 -20.42 -16.10 9.49
CA VAL A 363 -19.27 -16.93 9.90
C VAL A 363 -18.61 -17.52 8.68
N LEU A 364 -17.34 -17.12 8.46
CA LEU A 364 -16.50 -17.58 7.36
C LEU A 364 -15.52 -18.68 7.80
N LYS A 365 -15.43 -19.73 7.00
CA LYS A 365 -14.39 -20.76 7.10
C LYS A 365 -13.92 -21.09 5.68
N GLU A 366 -12.60 -20.99 5.45
CA GLU A 366 -11.95 -21.37 4.18
C GLU A 366 -12.63 -20.79 2.93
N GLY A 367 -12.96 -19.50 2.97
CA GLY A 367 -13.59 -18.80 1.86
C GLY A 367 -15.07 -19.10 1.63
N ARG A 368 -15.76 -19.80 2.54
CA ARG A 368 -17.19 -20.12 2.47
C ARG A 368 -17.95 -19.62 3.69
N ILE A 369 -19.20 -19.29 3.52
CA ILE A 369 -20.11 -19.01 4.64
C ILE A 369 -20.62 -20.33 5.21
N ILE A 370 -20.27 -20.61 6.46
CA ILE A 370 -20.74 -21.82 7.16
C ILE A 370 -21.96 -21.54 8.02
N SER A 371 -22.20 -20.29 8.42
CA SER A 371 -23.41 -19.89 9.14
C SER A 371 -23.65 -18.39 8.93
N LYS A 372 -24.90 -17.99 8.79
CA LYS A 372 -25.32 -16.59 8.72
C LYS A 372 -26.72 -16.41 9.33
N GLY A 373 -26.99 -15.24 9.88
CA GLY A 373 -28.29 -14.88 10.44
C GLY A 373 -28.21 -13.92 11.61
N LYS A 374 -29.32 -13.79 12.35
CA LYS A 374 -29.31 -12.97 13.55
C LYS A 374 -28.31 -13.51 14.58
N ASN A 375 -27.70 -12.63 15.35
CA ASN A 375 -26.66 -12.98 16.31
C ASN A 375 -27.05 -14.15 17.23
N LYS A 376 -28.25 -14.13 17.80
CA LYS A 376 -28.79 -15.18 18.69
C LYS A 376 -28.87 -16.53 17.98
N ASP A 377 -29.35 -16.56 16.73
CA ASP A 377 -29.53 -17.79 15.95
C ASP A 377 -28.19 -18.43 15.56
N VAL A 378 -27.22 -17.60 15.15
CA VAL A 378 -25.86 -18.07 14.81
C VAL A 378 -25.14 -18.58 16.04
N LEU A 379 -25.34 -17.93 17.20
CA LEU A 379 -24.77 -18.35 18.48
C LEU A 379 -25.25 -19.76 18.88
N SER A 380 -26.51 -20.08 18.62
CA SER A 380 -27.07 -21.42 18.93
C SER A 380 -26.56 -22.50 17.97
N LYS A 381 -26.38 -22.17 16.68
CA LYS A 381 -26.12 -23.15 15.60
C LYS A 381 -24.64 -23.37 15.29
N SER A 382 -23.78 -22.35 15.46
CA SER A 382 -22.38 -22.41 15.05
C SER A 382 -21.43 -22.62 16.22
N ALA A 383 -20.80 -23.79 16.30
CA ALA A 383 -19.75 -24.07 17.29
C ALA A 383 -18.56 -23.11 17.14
N LEU A 384 -18.11 -22.87 15.90
CA LEU A 384 -17.02 -21.92 15.64
C LEU A 384 -17.34 -20.52 16.15
N TYR A 385 -18.58 -20.03 15.94
CA TYR A 385 -18.97 -18.70 16.44
C TYR A 385 -18.99 -18.65 17.97
N ARG A 386 -19.47 -19.71 18.64
CA ARG A 386 -19.40 -19.80 20.11
C ARG A 386 -17.96 -19.72 20.59
N THR A 387 -17.06 -20.51 20.02
CA THR A 387 -15.65 -20.50 20.38
C THR A 387 -15.02 -19.11 20.18
N LEU A 388 -15.25 -18.47 19.02
CA LEU A 388 -14.71 -17.14 18.76
C LEU A 388 -15.25 -16.08 19.72
N ARG A 389 -16.52 -16.21 20.15
CA ARG A 389 -17.17 -15.26 21.06
C ARG A 389 -16.79 -15.44 22.53
N THR A 390 -16.41 -16.65 22.94
CA THR A 390 -16.00 -16.98 24.31
C THR A 390 -14.50 -16.93 24.49
N ALA A 391 -13.71 -16.98 23.42
CA ALA A 391 -12.27 -16.87 23.49
C ALA A 391 -11.92 -15.47 24.02
N THR A 392 -11.62 -15.41 25.31
CA THR A 392 -10.79 -14.33 25.87
C THR A 392 -9.41 -14.56 25.23
N PHE A 393 -9.01 -13.69 24.31
CA PHE A 393 -7.67 -13.77 23.72
C PHE A 393 -6.66 -13.49 24.85
N VAL A 394 -6.15 -14.57 25.44
CA VAL A 394 -4.86 -14.55 26.07
C VAL A 394 -3.86 -14.54 24.91
N GLU A 395 -3.25 -13.39 24.66
CA GLU A 395 -2.07 -13.27 23.81
C GLU A 395 -0.90 -14.02 24.50
N ASN A 396 -0.91 -15.33 24.48
CA ASN A 396 0.23 -16.16 24.81
C ASN A 396 0.45 -17.16 23.70
N SER A 397 1.65 -17.10 23.13
CA SER A 397 2.17 -17.89 22.03
C SER A 397 2.22 -19.42 22.25
N ASP A 398 1.66 -19.92 23.33
CA ASP A 398 1.68 -21.34 23.68
C ASP A 398 0.38 -22.09 23.34
N ASP A 399 -0.73 -21.38 23.10
CA ASP A 399 -2.05 -21.98 22.85
C ASP A 399 -2.26 -22.46 21.39
N GLU A 400 -1.43 -22.05 20.43
CA GLU A 400 -1.50 -22.60 19.07
C GLU A 400 -1.25 -24.12 19.02
N LYS A 401 -0.46 -24.65 19.95
CA LYS A 401 -0.15 -26.09 20.01
C LYS A 401 -1.24 -26.94 20.65
N GLU A 402 -2.05 -26.39 21.53
CA GLU A 402 -3.18 -27.09 22.14
C GLU A 402 -4.40 -27.14 21.22
N PHE A 403 -4.64 -26.09 20.41
CA PHE A 403 -5.73 -26.07 19.46
C PHE A 403 -5.55 -27.04 18.28
N GLU A 404 -4.30 -27.24 17.81
CA GLU A 404 -4.00 -28.28 16.80
C GLU A 404 -4.20 -29.70 17.33
N LYS A 405 -4.07 -29.93 18.63
CA LYS A 405 -4.29 -31.26 19.25
C LYS A 405 -5.76 -31.61 19.39
N SER A 406 -6.64 -30.68 19.63
CA SER A 406 -8.09 -30.92 19.79
C SER A 406 -8.81 -31.25 18.48
N ASP A 407 -8.33 -30.69 17.35
CA ASP A 407 -8.91 -30.97 16.01
C ASP A 407 -8.40 -32.29 15.42
N ARG A 408 -7.28 -32.87 15.94
CA ARG A 408 -6.75 -34.18 15.55
C ARG A 408 -7.36 -35.36 16.30
N SER A 409 -8.12 -35.11 17.35
CA SER A 409 -8.71 -36.18 18.15
C SER A 409 -10.08 -36.67 17.67
N SER A 410 -10.65 -36.05 16.62
CA SER A 410 -11.94 -36.45 16.05
C SER A 410 -11.87 -37.28 14.76
N ASP A 411 -10.67 -37.51 14.18
CA ASP A 411 -10.50 -38.26 12.94
C ASP A 411 -9.29 -39.25 12.98
N ILE A 412 -9.05 -39.92 14.09
CA ILE A 412 -8.08 -41.05 14.10
C ILE A 412 -8.85 -42.34 13.92
N ILE A 413 -8.97 -42.78 12.67
CA ILE A 413 -9.15 -44.21 12.33
C ILE A 413 -7.81 -44.90 12.60
N PRO A 414 -7.75 -45.98 13.37
CA PRO A 414 -6.48 -46.64 13.73
C PRO A 414 -5.80 -47.23 12.49
N LEU A 415 -4.54 -46.89 12.30
CA LEU A 415 -3.66 -47.38 11.23
C LEU A 415 -3.11 -48.82 11.49
N ASP A 416 -3.94 -49.73 11.99
CA ASP A 416 -3.53 -51.13 12.22
C ASP A 416 -4.06 -52.12 11.18
N SER A 417 -4.54 -51.66 10.02
CA SER A 417 -5.05 -52.57 8.98
C SER A 417 -4.31 -52.57 7.64
N ILE A 418 -3.12 -51.93 7.53
CA ILE A 418 -2.34 -51.92 6.29
C ILE A 418 -0.89 -52.36 6.56
N SER A 419 -0.72 -53.56 7.06
CA SER A 419 0.60 -54.21 7.05
C SER A 419 0.51 -55.72 6.85
N ASN A 420 -0.25 -56.22 5.87
CA ASN A 420 -0.21 -57.64 5.50
C ASN A 420 -0.59 -57.94 4.05
N SER A 421 -0.17 -57.12 3.08
CA SER A 421 -0.35 -57.51 1.67
C SER A 421 0.71 -56.94 0.71
N MET A 422 2.01 -57.01 1.10
CA MET A 422 3.11 -56.88 0.14
C MET A 422 4.34 -57.65 0.61
N ILE A 423 4.19 -58.96 0.75
CA ILE A 423 5.27 -59.96 0.56
C ILE A 423 4.59 -61.22 0.01
N LYS A 424 4.52 -61.28 -1.31
CA LYS A 424 4.67 -62.49 -2.14
C LYS A 424 4.85 -62.07 -3.59
#